data_cb7b39b1048fc10584c2f8115b1437ba
#
_entry.id   cb7b39b1048fc10584c2f8115b1437ba
#
_cell.length_a   1.000
_cell.length_b   1.000
_cell.length_c   1.000
_cell.angle_alpha   90.00
_cell.angle_beta   90.00
_cell.angle_gamma   90.00
#
_symmetry.space_group_name_H-M   'P 1'
#
loop_
_entity.id
_entity.type
_entity.pdbx_description
1 polymer ?
#
loop_
_entity_poly.entity_id
_entity_poly.type
_entity_poly.pdbx_seq_one_letter_code
_entity_poly.pdbx_strand_id
1 'polypeptide(L)'
;MPVELYRDKRHVCLMFSDLIEEDGQAIQANQFLIVDGEEGAIIDPGGNLAFNELFMGMSRYFTPQKLAYVIASHADPDIIASLDRWMTSTQAQLVISRIWERFAPHFTKVGKTENRVIGVPDSGACLPLGSSSLHLLPAHFLHAEGNFHFYDPVSKILFTGDLGVSLTTGAEAQVPITDLGPHLALMQGFHRRYMVSN
;
A
#
# COMPACT_ATOMS: atom_id res chain seq x y z
N MET A 1 -10.17 10.29 -9.85
CA MET A 1 -11.05 9.67 -8.81
C MET A 1 -10.57 8.26 -8.57
N PRO A 2 -10.68 7.70 -7.35
CA PRO A 2 -10.26 6.33 -7.10
C PRO A 2 -11.16 5.34 -7.86
N VAL A 3 -10.59 4.17 -8.15
CA VAL A 3 -11.33 3.03 -8.68
C VAL A 3 -11.91 2.26 -7.50
N GLU A 4 -13.20 2.00 -7.51
CA GLU A 4 -13.85 1.16 -6.51
C GLU A 4 -13.65 -0.31 -6.89
N LEU A 5 -12.86 -1.02 -6.07
CA LEU A 5 -12.55 -2.44 -6.28
C LEU A 5 -13.60 -3.34 -5.64
N TYR A 6 -14.17 -2.90 -4.51
CA TYR A 6 -15.21 -3.63 -3.78
C TYR A 6 -16.03 -2.68 -2.92
N ARG A 7 -17.34 -2.96 -2.80
CA ARG A 7 -18.22 -2.29 -1.85
C ARG A 7 -19.36 -3.21 -1.41
N ASP A 8 -19.59 -3.23 -0.12
CA ASP A 8 -20.84 -3.70 0.47
C ASP A 8 -21.40 -2.68 1.47
N LYS A 9 -22.26 -3.09 2.40
CA LYS A 9 -22.87 -2.17 3.39
C LYS A 9 -21.90 -1.61 4.40
N ARG A 10 -20.78 -2.28 4.65
CA ARG A 10 -19.79 -1.94 5.70
C ARG A 10 -18.38 -1.84 5.19
N HIS A 11 -18.06 -2.58 4.13
CA HIS A 11 -16.71 -2.79 3.66
C HIS A 11 -16.50 -2.14 2.30
N VAL A 12 -15.40 -1.41 2.15
CA VAL A 12 -15.04 -0.70 0.93
C VAL A 12 -13.56 -0.87 0.65
N CYS A 13 -13.22 -1.22 -0.61
CA CYS A 13 -11.85 -1.17 -1.11
C CYS A 13 -11.76 -0.19 -2.27
N LEU A 14 -10.90 0.81 -2.15
CA LEU A 14 -10.63 1.81 -3.18
C LEU A 14 -9.16 1.74 -3.60
N MET A 15 -8.91 1.84 -4.90
CA MET A 15 -7.57 2.01 -5.46
C MET A 15 -7.38 3.45 -5.94
N PHE A 16 -6.29 4.05 -5.53
CA PHE A 16 -5.80 5.34 -6.02
C PHE A 16 -4.61 5.07 -6.93
N SER A 17 -4.63 5.62 -8.11
CA SER A 17 -3.56 5.51 -9.10
C SER A 17 -3.37 6.84 -9.79
N ASP A 18 -2.24 7.01 -10.47
CA ASP A 18 -1.96 8.19 -11.27
C ASP A 18 -2.06 9.51 -10.47
N LEU A 19 -1.45 9.51 -9.27
CA LEU A 19 -1.53 10.62 -8.32
C LEU A 19 -0.41 11.67 -8.52
N ILE A 20 0.59 11.38 -9.36
CA ILE A 20 1.75 12.23 -9.57
C ILE A 20 1.62 12.87 -10.94
N GLU A 21 1.52 14.21 -10.99
CA GLU A 21 1.34 14.98 -12.25
C GLU A 21 2.64 15.22 -13.04
N GLU A 22 3.77 14.67 -12.59
CA GLU A 22 5.06 14.88 -13.25
C GLU A 22 5.23 13.94 -14.45
N ASP A 23 5.10 14.47 -15.67
CA ASP A 23 5.22 13.79 -16.96
C ASP A 23 6.45 12.85 -17.03
N GLY A 24 6.29 11.58 -16.67
CA GLY A 24 7.28 10.52 -16.84
C GLY A 24 8.56 10.63 -16.00
N GLN A 25 8.63 11.57 -15.05
CA GLN A 25 9.82 11.77 -14.21
C GLN A 25 9.77 10.99 -12.88
N ALA A 26 8.61 10.49 -12.49
CA ALA A 26 8.45 9.72 -11.26
C ALA A 26 7.69 8.42 -11.51
N ILE A 27 8.01 7.42 -10.70
CA ILE A 27 7.30 6.12 -10.71
C ILE A 27 5.93 6.33 -10.07
N GLN A 28 4.90 5.85 -10.77
CA GLN A 28 3.52 5.79 -10.27
C GLN A 28 3.31 4.46 -9.57
N ALA A 29 2.94 4.49 -8.30
CA ALA A 29 2.50 3.33 -7.55
C ALA A 29 1.00 3.38 -7.30
N ASN A 30 0.36 2.25 -7.05
CA ASN A 30 -1.03 2.18 -6.63
C ASN A 30 -1.11 2.20 -5.09
N GLN A 31 -2.04 2.96 -4.56
CA GLN A 31 -2.34 3.02 -3.14
C GLN A 31 -3.77 2.52 -2.90
N PHE A 32 -3.99 1.85 -1.77
CA PHE A 32 -5.29 1.24 -1.50
C PHE A 32 -5.83 1.68 -0.15
N LEU A 33 -7.09 2.11 -0.11
CA LEU A 33 -7.84 2.35 1.10
C LEU A 33 -8.81 1.20 1.32
N ILE A 34 -8.72 0.55 2.48
CA ILE A 34 -9.69 -0.44 2.94
C ILE A 34 -10.40 0.14 4.15
N VAL A 35 -11.72 0.09 4.15
CA VAL A 35 -12.56 0.54 5.25
C VAL A 35 -13.48 -0.59 5.67
N ASP A 36 -13.57 -0.89 6.97
CA ASP A 36 -14.62 -1.74 7.54
C ASP A 36 -15.32 -1.00 8.69
N GLY A 37 -16.55 -0.59 8.45
CA GLY A 37 -17.33 0.21 9.39
C GLY A 37 -16.71 1.57 9.67
N GLU A 38 -16.18 1.76 10.88
CA GLU A 38 -15.60 3.03 11.35
C GLU A 38 -14.07 3.06 11.28
N GLU A 39 -13.41 1.96 10.91
CA GLU A 39 -11.97 1.85 10.85
C GLU A 39 -11.46 1.75 9.40
N GLY A 40 -10.30 2.32 9.15
CA GLY A 40 -9.67 2.29 7.83
C GLY A 40 -8.19 1.93 7.90
N ALA A 41 -7.69 1.37 6.80
CA ALA A 41 -6.28 1.10 6.58
C ALA A 41 -5.88 1.62 5.20
N ILE A 42 -4.74 2.29 5.10
CA ILE A 42 -4.09 2.62 3.83
C ILE A 42 -2.96 1.63 3.58
N ILE A 43 -2.95 0.98 2.44
CA ILE A 43 -1.86 0.11 1.99
C ILE A 43 -1.02 0.89 0.97
N ASP A 44 0.29 0.84 1.17
CA ASP A 44 1.30 1.52 0.38
C ASP A 44 1.05 3.04 0.32
N PRO A 45 1.41 3.75 1.41
CA PRO A 45 1.05 5.16 1.61
C PRO A 45 1.67 6.12 0.59
N GLY A 46 2.52 5.62 -0.29
CA GLY A 46 3.13 6.38 -1.37
C GLY A 46 4.35 7.21 -0.99
N GLY A 47 5.03 7.71 -2.00
CA GLY A 47 6.11 8.68 -1.86
C GLY A 47 5.60 10.09 -1.52
N ASN A 48 6.55 11.01 -1.29
CA ASN A 48 6.23 12.40 -0.94
C ASN A 48 5.41 13.14 -2.01
N LEU A 49 5.59 12.80 -3.28
CA LEU A 49 4.88 13.42 -4.41
C LEU A 49 3.40 13.03 -4.40
N ALA A 50 3.08 11.77 -4.06
CA ALA A 50 1.71 11.27 -4.05
C ALA A 50 0.89 11.71 -2.82
N PHE A 51 1.53 12.11 -1.71
CA PHE A 51 0.86 12.29 -0.43
C PHE A 51 -0.32 13.26 -0.47
N ASN A 52 -0.16 14.44 -1.05
CA ASN A 52 -1.22 15.47 -1.04
C ASN A 52 -2.47 14.97 -1.75
N GLU A 53 -2.29 14.44 -2.96
CA GLU A 53 -3.40 13.95 -3.78
C GLU A 53 -4.06 12.73 -3.15
N LEU A 54 -3.26 11.81 -2.59
CA LEU A 54 -3.79 10.65 -1.85
C LEU A 54 -4.57 11.07 -0.61
N PHE A 55 -4.00 11.93 0.23
CA PHE A 55 -4.63 12.38 1.47
C PHE A 55 -5.94 13.13 1.21
N MET A 56 -5.94 14.05 0.26
CA MET A 56 -7.13 14.81 -0.14
C MET A 56 -8.16 13.92 -0.84
N GLY A 57 -7.69 13.03 -1.72
CA GLY A 57 -8.55 12.07 -2.42
C GLY A 57 -9.25 11.13 -1.44
N MET A 58 -8.49 10.52 -0.53
CA MET A 58 -9.00 9.64 0.53
C MET A 58 -9.99 10.35 1.45
N SER A 59 -9.71 11.60 1.84
CA SER A 59 -10.54 12.39 2.77
C SER A 59 -11.98 12.60 2.28
N ARG A 60 -12.24 12.42 0.99
CA ARG A 60 -13.60 12.48 0.42
C ARG A 60 -14.42 11.22 0.70
N TYR A 61 -13.77 10.12 1.07
CA TYR A 61 -14.39 8.81 1.27
C TYR A 61 -14.30 8.31 2.71
N PHE A 62 -13.25 8.75 3.42
CA PHE A 62 -12.99 8.30 4.78
C PHE A 62 -12.25 9.40 5.57
N THR A 63 -12.59 9.53 6.85
CA THR A 63 -11.96 10.51 7.74
C THR A 63 -10.55 10.06 8.13
N PRO A 64 -9.47 10.78 7.75
CA PRO A 64 -8.09 10.36 8.03
C PRO A 64 -7.79 10.09 9.50
N GLN A 65 -8.47 10.79 10.43
CA GLN A 65 -8.31 10.61 11.88
C GLN A 65 -8.82 9.25 12.37
N LYS A 66 -9.63 8.54 11.57
CA LYS A 66 -10.14 7.20 11.86
C LYS A 66 -9.28 6.08 11.21
N LEU A 67 -8.17 6.43 10.55
CA LEU A 67 -7.22 5.43 10.11
C LEU A 67 -6.63 4.70 11.31
N ALA A 68 -6.85 3.38 11.35
CA ALA A 68 -6.21 2.50 12.29
C ALA A 68 -4.77 2.21 11.88
N TYR A 69 -4.54 2.04 10.57
CA TYR A 69 -3.26 1.59 10.05
C TYR A 69 -2.79 2.33 8.80
N VAL A 70 -1.49 2.56 8.76
CA VAL A 70 -0.71 2.86 7.56
C VAL A 70 0.21 1.66 7.32
N ILE A 71 0.02 0.95 6.23
CA ILE A 71 0.64 -0.35 5.97
C ILE A 71 1.59 -0.22 4.79
N ALA A 72 2.84 -0.67 4.95
CA ALA A 72 3.81 -0.71 3.87
C ALA A 72 4.11 -2.16 3.47
N SER A 73 3.95 -2.48 2.19
CA SER A 73 4.27 -3.81 1.64
C SER A 73 5.77 -4.07 1.65
N HIS A 74 6.57 -3.04 1.36
CA HIS A 74 8.03 -3.05 1.38
C HIS A 74 8.57 -1.64 1.62
N ALA A 75 9.88 -1.43 1.50
CA ALA A 75 10.54 -0.21 1.97
C ALA A 75 11.06 0.70 0.84
N ASP A 76 10.53 0.61 -0.37
CA ASP A 76 10.95 1.47 -1.47
C ASP A 76 10.46 2.92 -1.29
N PRO A 77 11.21 3.91 -1.78
CA PRO A 77 10.89 5.33 -1.54
C PRO A 77 9.52 5.78 -2.06
N ASP A 78 9.05 5.23 -3.17
CA ASP A 78 7.73 5.51 -3.75
C ASP A 78 6.58 4.88 -2.93
N ILE A 79 6.90 3.95 -2.03
CA ILE A 79 5.98 3.32 -1.10
C ILE A 79 5.97 4.00 0.26
N ILE A 80 7.15 4.37 0.82
CA ILE A 80 7.24 4.77 2.24
C ILE A 80 7.74 6.20 2.48
N ALA A 81 8.22 6.94 1.48
CA ALA A 81 8.84 8.24 1.74
C ALA A 81 7.88 9.29 2.33
N SER A 82 6.56 9.09 2.24
CA SER A 82 5.57 9.97 2.87
C SER A 82 5.21 9.59 4.32
N LEU A 83 5.81 8.57 4.91
CA LEU A 83 5.47 8.09 6.27
C LEU A 83 5.49 9.19 7.33
N ASP A 84 6.48 10.12 7.28
CA ASP A 84 6.51 11.26 8.21
C ASP A 84 5.21 12.09 8.18
N ARG A 85 4.69 12.30 6.99
CA ARG A 85 3.47 13.09 6.78
C ARG A 85 2.25 12.33 7.31
N TRP A 86 2.14 11.04 7.05
CA TRP A 86 1.06 10.18 7.57
C TRP A 86 1.08 10.11 9.09
N MET A 87 2.25 9.83 9.69
CA MET A 87 2.41 9.72 11.14
C MET A 87 2.22 11.06 11.85
N THR A 88 2.39 12.18 11.14
CA THR A 88 2.13 13.52 11.66
C THR A 88 0.65 13.90 11.55
N SER A 89 -0.02 13.51 10.46
CA SER A 89 -1.40 13.94 10.14
C SER A 89 -2.48 13.01 10.70
N THR A 90 -2.11 11.82 11.19
CA THR A 90 -3.04 10.81 11.70
C THR A 90 -2.57 10.25 13.05
N GLN A 91 -3.44 9.44 13.68
CA GLN A 91 -3.09 8.65 14.87
C GLN A 91 -2.89 7.15 14.52
N ALA A 92 -2.84 6.81 13.25
CA ALA A 92 -2.68 5.44 12.76
C ALA A 92 -1.41 4.78 13.30
N GLN A 93 -1.42 3.47 13.42
CA GLN A 93 -0.21 2.67 13.63
C GLN A 93 0.45 2.36 12.29
N LEU A 94 1.77 2.43 12.25
CA LEU A 94 2.57 1.97 11.11
C LEU A 94 2.71 0.45 11.18
N VAL A 95 2.32 -0.24 10.12
CA VAL A 95 2.52 -1.68 9.95
C VAL A 95 3.58 -1.92 8.90
N ILE A 96 4.68 -2.54 9.28
CA ILE A 96 5.83 -2.76 8.40
C ILE A 96 6.52 -4.08 8.78
N SER A 97 7.23 -4.70 7.84
CA SER A 97 8.04 -5.88 8.14
C SER A 97 8.97 -5.65 9.35
N ARG A 98 9.11 -6.66 10.22
CA ARG A 98 9.98 -6.60 11.39
C ARG A 98 11.44 -6.31 11.04
N ILE A 99 11.92 -6.69 9.87
CA ILE A 99 13.28 -6.35 9.45
C ILE A 99 13.49 -4.86 9.27
N TRP A 100 12.42 -4.09 8.96
CA TRP A 100 12.44 -2.64 8.77
C TRP A 100 11.99 -1.85 10.02
N GLU A 101 11.43 -2.52 11.04
CA GLU A 101 10.88 -1.87 12.24
C GLU A 101 11.87 -0.91 12.90
N ARG A 102 13.14 -1.35 13.08
CA ARG A 102 14.18 -0.51 13.69
C ARG A 102 14.59 0.69 12.84
N PHE A 103 14.28 0.68 11.55
CA PHE A 103 14.57 1.77 10.64
C PHE A 103 13.41 2.76 10.50
N ALA A 104 12.20 2.41 10.98
CA ALA A 104 11.02 3.27 10.91
C ALA A 104 11.27 4.70 11.47
N PRO A 105 12.02 4.90 12.57
CA PRO A 105 12.34 6.24 13.07
C PRO A 105 13.17 7.10 12.10
N HIS A 106 13.89 6.51 11.15
CA HIS A 106 14.63 7.25 10.13
C HIS A 106 13.76 7.82 9.00
N PHE A 107 12.55 7.27 8.83
CA PHE A 107 11.59 7.74 7.82
C PHE A 107 10.63 8.80 8.37
N THR A 108 10.71 9.12 9.66
CA THR A 108 9.78 10.05 10.32
C THR A 108 10.51 11.01 11.25
N LYS A 109 9.84 12.10 11.64
CA LYS A 109 10.36 12.99 12.70
C LYS A 109 10.42 12.25 14.02
N VAL A 110 11.37 12.69 14.86
CA VAL A 110 11.59 12.13 16.20
C VAL A 110 10.27 12.07 16.99
N GLY A 111 10.00 10.92 17.60
CA GLY A 111 8.81 10.66 18.43
C GLY A 111 7.53 10.31 17.66
N LYS A 112 7.49 10.43 16.32
CA LYS A 112 6.26 10.18 15.56
C LYS A 112 5.91 8.69 15.42
N THR A 113 6.89 7.81 15.54
CA THR A 113 6.70 6.35 15.50
C THR A 113 6.75 5.70 16.88
N GLU A 114 6.98 6.48 17.95
CA GLU A 114 7.08 5.96 19.31
C GLU A 114 5.77 5.28 19.73
N ASN A 115 5.84 3.99 20.10
CA ASN A 115 4.71 3.12 20.42
C ASN A 115 3.63 3.01 19.33
N ARG A 116 4.00 3.29 18.07
CA ARG A 116 3.05 3.30 16.94
C ARG A 116 3.51 2.42 15.78
N VAL A 117 4.47 1.51 16.01
CA VAL A 117 4.96 0.59 14.98
C VAL A 117 4.57 -0.84 15.34
N ILE A 118 3.98 -1.53 14.38
CA ILE A 118 3.71 -2.97 14.42
C ILE A 118 4.69 -3.63 13.45
N GLY A 119 5.71 -4.29 14.00
CA GLY A 119 6.65 -5.09 13.23
C GLY A 119 6.07 -6.45 12.89
N VAL A 120 5.73 -6.68 11.62
CA VAL A 120 5.16 -7.95 11.15
C VAL A 120 6.24 -9.04 11.15
N PRO A 121 6.05 -10.16 11.86
CA PRO A 121 7.02 -11.25 11.89
C PRO A 121 7.04 -12.03 10.57
N ASP A 122 8.15 -12.71 10.29
CA ASP A 122 8.34 -13.52 9.08
C ASP A 122 7.33 -14.67 8.94
N SER A 123 6.64 -15.03 10.02
CA SER A 123 5.53 -16.01 10.00
C SER A 123 4.20 -15.43 9.49
N GLY A 124 4.15 -14.12 9.20
CA GLY A 124 2.91 -13.44 8.91
C GLY A 124 2.11 -13.08 10.16
N ALA A 125 0.97 -12.42 9.95
CA ALA A 125 0.06 -12.01 11.02
C ALA A 125 -1.36 -11.85 10.50
N CYS A 126 -2.33 -11.72 11.43
CA CYS A 126 -3.66 -11.20 11.16
C CYS A 126 -3.81 -9.85 11.86
N LEU A 127 -4.22 -8.83 11.13
CA LEU A 127 -4.39 -7.47 11.62
C LEU A 127 -5.89 -7.15 11.69
N PRO A 128 -6.46 -6.96 12.89
CA PRO A 128 -7.88 -6.60 13.02
C PRO A 128 -8.19 -5.29 12.27
N LEU A 129 -9.33 -5.21 11.60
CA LEU A 129 -9.84 -3.99 10.99
C LEU A 129 -11.37 -4.00 11.06
N GLY A 130 -11.94 -3.18 11.91
CA GLY A 130 -13.37 -3.17 12.18
C GLY A 130 -13.90 -4.51 12.70
N SER A 131 -14.80 -5.12 11.95
CA SER A 131 -15.34 -6.46 12.24
C SER A 131 -14.63 -7.59 11.48
N SER A 132 -13.64 -7.26 10.68
CA SER A 132 -12.85 -8.16 9.85
C SER A 132 -11.38 -8.17 10.26
N SER A 133 -10.52 -8.73 9.43
CA SER A 133 -9.07 -8.69 9.59
C SER A 133 -8.38 -8.76 8.23
N LEU A 134 -7.22 -8.13 8.12
CA LEU A 134 -6.30 -8.31 7.00
C LEU A 134 -5.30 -9.41 7.33
N HIS A 135 -5.08 -10.32 6.40
CA HIS A 135 -4.06 -11.36 6.54
C HIS A 135 -2.76 -10.87 5.89
N LEU A 136 -1.71 -10.81 6.70
CA LEU A 136 -0.38 -10.37 6.28
C LEU A 136 0.44 -11.61 5.95
N LEU A 137 0.69 -11.85 4.68
CA LEU A 137 1.31 -13.05 4.16
C LEU A 137 2.77 -12.77 3.81
N PRO A 138 3.75 -13.52 4.37
CA PRO A 138 5.14 -13.33 4.02
C PRO A 138 5.38 -13.56 2.54
N ALA A 139 6.06 -12.63 1.90
CA ALA A 139 6.39 -12.64 0.49
C ALA A 139 7.83 -12.12 0.27
N HIS A 140 8.73 -12.50 1.19
CA HIS A 140 10.12 -12.08 1.15
C HIS A 140 10.76 -12.39 -0.20
N PHE A 141 11.48 -11.42 -0.73
CA PHE A 141 12.15 -11.46 -2.03
C PHE A 141 11.24 -11.57 -3.27
N LEU A 142 9.92 -11.58 -3.07
CA LEU A 142 8.99 -11.38 -4.17
C LEU A 142 8.81 -9.87 -4.41
N HIS A 143 9.75 -9.28 -5.03
CA HIS A 143 10.27 -7.97 -5.29
C HIS A 143 11.39 -7.59 -4.30
N ALA A 144 11.13 -7.36 -3.00
CA ALA A 144 12.10 -6.82 -2.03
C ALA A 144 12.20 -7.66 -0.75
N GLU A 145 13.28 -7.43 0.02
CA GLU A 145 13.44 -7.98 1.37
C GLU A 145 12.33 -7.46 2.28
N GLY A 146 11.72 -8.36 3.04
CA GLY A 146 10.65 -8.02 3.97
C GLY A 146 9.36 -7.63 3.27
N ASN A 147 9.19 -7.99 1.99
CA ASN A 147 7.92 -7.80 1.31
C ASN A 147 6.84 -8.68 1.92
N PHE A 148 5.63 -8.12 2.03
CA PHE A 148 4.41 -8.81 2.47
C PHE A 148 3.31 -8.59 1.45
N HIS A 149 2.49 -9.62 1.26
CA HIS A 149 1.21 -9.49 0.62
C HIS A 149 0.11 -9.33 1.67
N PHE A 150 -0.97 -8.66 1.32
CA PHE A 150 -2.11 -8.43 2.20
C PHE A 150 -3.36 -9.02 1.57
N TYR A 151 -4.00 -9.95 2.26
CA TYR A 151 -5.26 -10.53 1.81
C TYR A 151 -6.42 -10.00 2.64
N ASP A 152 -7.39 -9.43 1.95
CA ASP A 152 -8.65 -9.03 2.55
C ASP A 152 -9.72 -10.11 2.28
N PRO A 153 -10.16 -10.84 3.31
CA PRO A 153 -11.10 -11.94 3.13
C PRO A 153 -12.53 -11.49 2.81
N VAL A 154 -12.89 -10.23 3.07
CA VAL A 154 -14.22 -9.69 2.76
C VAL A 154 -14.33 -9.42 1.27
N SER A 155 -13.43 -8.64 0.71
CA SER A 155 -13.40 -8.34 -0.72
C SER A 155 -12.82 -9.47 -1.56
N LYS A 156 -12.05 -10.40 -0.93
CA LYS A 156 -11.26 -11.47 -1.57
C LYS A 156 -10.16 -10.93 -2.47
N ILE A 157 -9.64 -9.75 -2.15
CA ILE A 157 -8.54 -9.11 -2.88
C ILE A 157 -7.22 -9.46 -2.20
N LEU A 158 -6.21 -9.81 -3.00
CA LEU A 158 -4.83 -9.95 -2.59
C LEU A 158 -4.03 -8.77 -3.13
N PHE A 159 -3.47 -7.97 -2.24
CA PHE A 159 -2.56 -6.86 -2.56
C PHE A 159 -1.14 -7.39 -2.54
N THR A 160 -0.44 -7.33 -3.66
CA THR A 160 0.85 -8.03 -3.86
C THR A 160 2.05 -7.10 -3.89
N GLY A 161 1.86 -5.81 -3.61
CA GLY A 161 2.90 -4.81 -3.79
C GLY A 161 3.41 -4.84 -5.24
N ASP A 162 4.69 -4.87 -5.42
CA ASP A 162 5.32 -4.81 -6.74
C ASP A 162 5.50 -6.17 -7.44
N LEU A 163 5.01 -7.26 -6.85
CA LEU A 163 4.97 -8.53 -7.56
C LEU A 163 3.98 -8.47 -8.72
N GLY A 164 4.46 -8.68 -9.92
CA GLY A 164 3.64 -8.70 -11.12
C GLY A 164 3.35 -7.33 -11.72
N VAL A 165 4.12 -6.31 -11.32
CA VAL A 165 4.01 -4.97 -11.92
C VAL A 165 4.20 -5.01 -13.42
N SER A 166 3.30 -4.36 -14.14
CA SER A 166 3.46 -3.99 -15.55
C SER A 166 3.39 -2.46 -15.67
N LEU A 167 4.36 -1.89 -16.38
CA LEU A 167 4.36 -0.45 -16.64
C LEU A 167 3.34 -0.13 -17.72
N THR A 168 2.29 0.58 -17.34
CA THR A 168 1.23 1.06 -18.24
C THR A 168 1.10 2.58 -18.10
N THR A 169 0.43 3.22 -19.04
CA THR A 169 0.24 4.69 -19.05
C THR A 169 -1.22 5.06 -19.13
N GLY A 170 -1.57 6.20 -18.49
CA GLY A 170 -2.89 6.80 -18.62
C GLY A 170 -4.03 5.88 -18.20
N ALA A 171 -5.09 5.85 -19.03
CA ALA A 171 -6.32 5.12 -18.72
C ALA A 171 -6.14 3.59 -18.57
N GLU A 172 -5.09 3.01 -19.16
CA GLU A 172 -4.81 1.58 -19.07
C GLU A 172 -4.46 1.15 -17.65
N ALA A 173 -3.83 2.03 -16.87
CA ALA A 173 -3.46 1.76 -15.47
C ALA A 173 -4.67 1.56 -14.54
N GLN A 174 -5.86 2.00 -14.97
CA GLN A 174 -7.10 1.93 -14.18
C GLN A 174 -8.02 0.78 -14.60
N VAL A 175 -7.66 0.03 -15.65
CA VAL A 175 -8.49 -1.05 -16.18
C VAL A 175 -7.99 -2.39 -15.67
N PRO A 176 -8.85 -3.18 -14.99
CA PRO A 176 -8.50 -4.53 -14.59
C PRO A 176 -8.18 -5.40 -15.81
N ILE A 177 -7.07 -6.12 -15.76
CA ILE A 177 -6.73 -7.12 -16.77
C ILE A 177 -7.37 -8.45 -16.42
N THR A 178 -7.95 -9.10 -17.42
CA THR A 178 -8.58 -10.43 -17.28
C THR A 178 -7.75 -11.53 -17.95
N ASP A 179 -6.76 -11.16 -18.78
CA ASP A 179 -5.83 -12.05 -19.44
C ASP A 179 -4.40 -11.55 -19.19
N LEU A 180 -3.59 -12.34 -18.48
CA LEU A 180 -2.20 -12.04 -18.21
C LEU A 180 -1.29 -12.18 -19.43
N GLY A 181 -1.67 -12.98 -20.44
CA GLY A 181 -0.84 -13.29 -21.58
C GLY A 181 -0.21 -12.07 -22.25
N PRO A 182 -0.99 -11.08 -22.68
CA PRO A 182 -0.45 -9.85 -23.29
C PRO A 182 0.45 -9.02 -22.35
N HIS A 183 0.23 -9.10 -21.01
CA HIS A 183 0.97 -8.33 -20.01
C HIS A 183 2.29 -8.96 -19.59
N LEU A 184 2.49 -10.27 -19.84
CA LEU A 184 3.70 -10.97 -19.39
C LEU A 184 5.00 -10.31 -19.86
N ALA A 185 5.05 -9.80 -21.09
CA ALA A 185 6.23 -9.12 -21.62
C ALA A 185 6.55 -7.83 -20.86
N LEU A 186 5.52 -7.05 -20.48
CA LEU A 186 5.65 -5.82 -19.68
C LEU A 186 6.10 -6.15 -18.25
N MET A 187 5.49 -7.17 -17.64
CA MET A 187 5.86 -7.65 -16.30
C MET A 187 7.31 -8.17 -16.26
N GLN A 188 7.75 -8.91 -17.28
CA GLN A 188 9.11 -9.44 -17.34
C GLN A 188 10.19 -8.36 -17.34
N GLY A 189 9.94 -7.21 -17.96
CA GLY A 189 10.87 -6.08 -17.97
C GLY A 189 11.15 -5.56 -16.56
N PHE A 190 10.09 -5.32 -15.79
CA PHE A 190 10.18 -4.91 -14.38
C PHE A 190 10.82 -6.02 -13.53
N HIS A 191 10.31 -7.24 -13.64
CA HIS A 191 10.81 -8.40 -12.88
C HIS A 191 12.32 -8.57 -13.00
N ARG A 192 12.87 -8.63 -14.22
CA ARG A 192 14.31 -8.82 -14.46
C ARG A 192 15.18 -7.72 -13.87
N ARG A 193 14.64 -6.51 -13.69
CA ARG A 193 15.40 -5.34 -13.24
C ARG A 193 15.33 -5.14 -11.73
N TYR A 194 14.18 -5.37 -11.13
CA TYR A 194 13.89 -4.93 -9.77
C TYR A 194 13.58 -6.05 -8.78
N MET A 195 13.41 -7.30 -9.24
CA MET A 195 13.27 -8.41 -8.29
C MET A 195 14.61 -8.73 -7.65
N VAL A 196 14.64 -8.80 -6.33
CA VAL A 196 15.85 -9.13 -5.56
C VAL A 196 16.23 -10.61 -5.71
N SER A 197 15.23 -11.47 -5.92
CA SER A 197 15.42 -12.91 -6.16
C SER A 197 14.90 -13.28 -7.55
N ASN A 198 15.77 -13.84 -8.35
CA ASN A 198 15.45 -14.39 -9.67
C ASN A 198 15.52 -15.91 -9.65
#